data_585d244ecdf90a9e1064260381d057f2
#
_entry.id   585d244ecdf90a9e1064260381d057f2
#
_cell.length_a   1.000
_cell.length_b   1.000
_cell.length_c   1.000
_cell.angle_alpha   90.00
_cell.angle_beta   90.00
_cell.angle_gamma   90.00
#
_symmetry.space_group_name_H-M   'P 1'
#
loop_
_entity.id
_entity.type
_entity.pdbx_description
1 polymer ?
#
loop_
_entity_poly.entity_id
_entity_poly.type
_entity_poly.pdbx_seq_one_letter_code
_entity_poly.pdbx_strand_id
1 'polypeptide(L)'
;MSEEVRIPFSKKEQIDHWLVRPVLARIATANPHNGQPHVVPVWYAWDGESIWISAFRSTRKVKELQKNARCSIVIDNASSGTENWGVLLEGEAELVTEPREFLEEMTTRIYTRYLGPDGVLEKDPQSWIKDPENLLIKLTPEKTYSWFS
;
A
#
# COMPACT_ATOMS: atom_id res chain seq x y z
N MET A 1 2.70 -27.72 17.30
CA MET A 1 2.70 -27.28 17.51
C MET A 1 2.61 -26.56 17.97
N SER A 2 2.70 -26.26 17.97
CA SER A 2 2.74 -25.65 18.36
C SER A 2 2.50 -24.84 19.03
N GLU A 3 2.28 -24.68 19.55
CA GLU A 3 2.19 -23.89 20.31
C GLU A 3 2.92 -23.11 20.43
N GLU A 4 3.30 -23.07 20.20
CA GLU A 4 4.03 -22.41 20.38
C GLU A 4 4.24 -21.28 20.19
N VAL A 5 4.07 -21.11 19.54
CA VAL A 5 4.39 -19.87 19.25
C VAL A 5 3.31 -18.92 19.42
N ARG A 6 2.92 -18.75 20.58
CA ARG A 6 2.10 -17.75 20.90
C ARG A 6 2.88 -16.60 21.07
N ILE A 7 3.09 -15.80 20.09
CA ILE A 7 3.75 -14.56 20.23
C ILE A 7 2.79 -13.65 20.92
N PRO A 8 3.17 -13.10 22.03
CA PRO A 8 2.26 -12.22 22.75
C PRO A 8 2.27 -10.83 22.17
N PHE A 9 2.04 -10.72 20.86
CA PHE A 9 1.90 -9.42 20.23
C PHE A 9 0.49 -8.94 20.39
N SER A 10 0.31 -7.65 20.59
CA SER A 10 -0.99 -7.04 20.43
C SER A 10 -1.40 -7.15 18.96
N LYS A 11 -2.68 -6.98 18.69
CA LYS A 11 -3.16 -7.03 17.30
C LYS A 11 -2.45 -6.00 16.44
N LYS A 12 -2.21 -4.82 16.99
CA LYS A 12 -1.50 -3.77 16.27
C LYS A 12 -0.07 -4.18 15.93
N GLU A 13 0.63 -4.75 16.90
CA GLU A 13 2.00 -5.19 16.68
C GLU A 13 2.08 -6.29 15.64
N GLN A 14 1.09 -7.18 15.62
CA GLN A 14 1.05 -8.24 14.63
C GLN A 14 0.83 -7.67 13.23
N ILE A 15 -0.08 -6.71 13.09
CA ILE A 15 -0.32 -6.06 11.82
C ILE A 15 0.95 -5.35 11.34
N ASP A 16 1.60 -4.60 12.23
CA ASP A 16 2.85 -3.93 11.88
C ASP A 16 3.90 -4.92 11.41
N HIS A 17 3.98 -6.08 12.08
CA HIS A 17 4.95 -7.11 11.71
C HIS A 17 4.68 -7.67 10.31
N TRP A 18 3.41 -7.89 9.97
CA TRP A 18 3.06 -8.39 8.64
C TRP A 18 3.30 -7.34 7.56
N LEU A 19 2.94 -6.09 7.83
CA LEU A 19 2.97 -5.05 6.81
C LEU A 19 4.35 -4.53 6.49
N VAL A 20 5.39 -4.92 7.26
CA VAL A 20 6.77 -4.57 6.88
C VAL A 20 7.28 -5.45 5.74
N ARG A 21 6.56 -6.54 5.41
CA ARG A 21 6.98 -7.43 4.33
C ARG A 21 6.62 -6.81 2.98
N PRO A 22 7.53 -6.87 1.99
CA PRO A 22 7.29 -6.29 0.67
C PRO A 22 6.44 -7.22 -0.20
N VAL A 23 5.22 -7.49 0.24
CA VAL A 23 4.27 -8.26 -0.57
C VAL A 23 3.37 -7.26 -1.31
N LEU A 24 2.61 -7.74 -2.27
CA LEU A 24 1.73 -6.85 -3.02
C LEU A 24 0.51 -6.47 -2.19
N ALA A 25 0.13 -5.21 -2.28
CA ALA A 25 -1.17 -4.76 -1.83
C ALA A 25 -2.09 -4.67 -3.03
N ARG A 26 -3.39 -4.72 -2.79
CA ARG A 26 -4.38 -4.52 -3.83
C ARG A 26 -5.31 -3.43 -3.36
N ILE A 27 -5.41 -2.38 -4.18
CA ILE A 27 -6.25 -1.24 -3.84
C ILE A 27 -7.50 -1.29 -4.70
N ALA A 28 -8.64 -1.12 -4.06
CA ALA A 28 -9.93 -1.06 -4.72
C ALA A 28 -10.47 0.36 -4.64
N THR A 29 -10.86 0.89 -5.79
CA THR A 29 -11.49 2.19 -5.93
C THR A 29 -12.81 1.99 -6.66
N ALA A 30 -13.63 3.01 -6.75
CA ALA A 30 -14.95 2.89 -7.38
C ALA A 30 -15.19 3.99 -8.38
N ASN A 31 -15.82 3.62 -9.49
CA ASN A 31 -16.24 4.59 -10.49
C ASN A 31 -17.25 5.54 -9.85
N PRO A 32 -17.04 6.85 -9.91
CA PRO A 32 -17.93 7.79 -9.23
C PRO A 32 -19.32 7.91 -9.85
N HIS A 33 -19.50 7.40 -11.08
CA HIS A 33 -20.80 7.52 -11.76
C HIS A 33 -21.66 6.27 -11.61
N ASN A 34 -21.05 5.08 -11.70
CA ASN A 34 -21.85 3.85 -11.67
C ASN A 34 -21.45 2.89 -10.56
N GLY A 35 -20.46 3.24 -9.75
CA GLY A 35 -20.05 2.42 -8.61
C GLY A 35 -19.22 1.19 -8.98
N GLN A 36 -18.84 1.04 -10.25
CA GLN A 36 -18.06 -0.14 -10.65
C GLN A 36 -16.76 -0.22 -9.86
N PRO A 37 -16.52 -1.31 -9.12
CA PRO A 37 -15.25 -1.46 -8.43
C PRO A 37 -14.10 -1.68 -9.41
N HIS A 38 -12.95 -1.13 -9.05
CA HIS A 38 -11.72 -1.30 -9.80
C HIS A 38 -10.64 -1.71 -8.82
N VAL A 39 -9.89 -2.76 -9.13
CA VAL A 39 -8.87 -3.26 -8.22
C VAL A 39 -7.58 -3.53 -8.99
N VAL A 40 -6.46 -3.11 -8.45
CA VAL A 40 -5.14 -3.30 -9.06
C VAL A 40 -4.10 -3.60 -7.98
N PRO A 41 -3.06 -4.38 -8.32
CA PRO A 41 -1.95 -4.58 -7.39
C PRO A 41 -1.05 -3.36 -7.38
N VAL A 42 -0.49 -3.06 -6.23
CA VAL A 42 0.38 -1.89 -6.04
C VAL A 42 1.48 -2.23 -5.05
N TRP A 43 2.54 -1.44 -5.09
CA TRP A 43 3.61 -1.47 -4.09
C TRP A 43 3.28 -0.43 -3.03
N TYR A 44 3.71 -0.71 -1.80
CA TYR A 44 3.35 0.15 -0.67
C TYR A 44 4.46 0.23 0.36
N ALA A 45 4.33 1.19 1.26
CA ALA A 45 5.06 1.24 2.52
C ALA A 45 4.06 1.50 3.64
N TRP A 46 4.35 0.94 4.80
CA TRP A 46 3.51 1.10 5.99
C TRP A 46 4.34 1.82 7.05
N ASP A 47 3.80 2.88 7.64
CA ASP A 47 4.55 3.66 8.62
C ASP A 47 4.09 3.41 10.06
N GLY A 48 3.23 2.43 10.27
CA GLY A 48 2.65 2.13 11.58
C GLY A 48 1.27 2.70 11.77
N GLU A 49 0.86 3.64 10.93
CA GLU A 49 -0.45 4.28 11.01
C GLU A 49 -1.12 4.40 9.65
N SER A 50 -0.34 4.61 8.63
CA SER A 50 -0.86 4.85 7.28
C SER A 50 -0.12 4.00 6.28
N ILE A 51 -0.84 3.63 5.21
CA ILE A 51 -0.23 2.97 4.07
C ILE A 51 -0.03 4.02 2.98
N TRP A 52 1.13 3.94 2.32
CA TRP A 52 1.56 4.88 1.29
C TRP A 52 1.78 4.12 0.01
N ILE A 53 1.19 4.60 -1.07
CA ILE A 53 1.27 3.97 -2.39
C ILE A 53 1.71 5.03 -3.39
N SER A 54 2.71 4.70 -4.21
CA SER A 54 3.15 5.58 -5.28
C SER A 54 2.26 5.35 -6.50
N ALA A 55 1.84 6.41 -7.15
CA ALA A 55 0.95 6.31 -8.30
C ALA A 55 1.16 7.49 -9.25
N PHE A 56 0.69 7.33 -10.50
CA PHE A 56 0.74 8.41 -11.46
C PHE A 56 -0.64 9.03 -11.61
N ARG A 57 -0.66 10.35 -11.75
CA ARG A 57 -1.89 11.14 -11.80
C ARG A 57 -2.87 10.67 -12.86
N SER A 58 -2.36 10.17 -14.00
CA SER A 58 -3.21 9.78 -15.11
C SER A 58 -3.85 8.40 -14.97
N THR A 59 -3.53 7.64 -13.91
CA THR A 59 -4.08 6.30 -13.74
C THR A 59 -5.53 6.35 -13.30
N ARG A 60 -6.26 5.27 -13.63
CA ARG A 60 -7.68 5.18 -13.31
C ARG A 60 -7.94 5.29 -11.81
N LYS A 61 -7.12 4.61 -11.00
CA LYS A 61 -7.32 4.65 -9.55
C LYS A 61 -7.19 6.06 -8.99
N VAL A 62 -6.25 6.85 -9.49
CA VAL A 62 -6.08 8.22 -9.03
C VAL A 62 -7.26 9.08 -9.45
N LYS A 63 -7.71 8.92 -10.70
CA LYS A 63 -8.86 9.68 -11.20
C LYS A 63 -10.11 9.36 -10.42
N GLU A 64 -10.31 8.09 -10.06
CA GLU A 64 -11.45 7.71 -9.24
C GLU A 64 -11.35 8.28 -7.84
N LEU A 65 -10.16 8.24 -7.23
CA LEU A 65 -9.98 8.78 -5.88
C LEU A 65 -10.16 10.30 -5.84
N GLN A 66 -9.88 11.00 -6.93
CA GLN A 66 -10.12 12.44 -7.00
C GLN A 66 -11.60 12.77 -6.85
N LYS A 67 -12.47 11.87 -7.25
CA LYS A 67 -13.91 12.09 -7.21
C LYS A 67 -14.60 11.38 -6.05
N ASN A 68 -14.05 10.25 -5.64
CA ASN A 68 -14.56 9.48 -4.51
C ASN A 68 -13.36 8.91 -3.77
N ALA A 69 -13.04 9.51 -2.63
CA ALA A 69 -11.84 9.16 -1.87
C ALA A 69 -11.95 7.82 -1.14
N ARG A 70 -13.13 7.22 -1.08
CA ARG A 70 -13.32 5.95 -0.39
C ARG A 70 -12.56 4.84 -1.11
N CYS A 71 -11.82 4.04 -0.35
CA CYS A 71 -11.08 2.92 -0.93
C CYS A 71 -10.89 1.82 0.10
N SER A 72 -10.53 0.66 -0.40
CA SER A 72 -10.17 -0.50 0.41
C SER A 72 -8.85 -1.04 -0.09
N ILE A 73 -8.00 -1.45 0.83
CA ILE A 73 -6.69 -2.01 0.48
C ILE A 73 -6.51 -3.30 1.24
N VAL A 74 -6.22 -4.38 0.52
CA VAL A 74 -5.96 -5.67 1.16
C VAL A 74 -4.52 -6.05 0.90
N ILE A 75 -3.87 -6.54 1.96
CA ILE A 75 -2.50 -7.04 1.91
C ILE A 75 -2.51 -8.43 2.53
N ASP A 76 -1.97 -9.42 1.83
CA ASP A 76 -1.87 -10.76 2.37
C ASP A 76 -0.56 -11.40 1.93
N ASN A 77 -0.23 -12.53 2.53
CA ASN A 77 1.02 -13.19 2.16
C ASN A 77 0.90 -13.95 0.84
N ALA A 78 -0.29 -14.15 0.33
CA ALA A 78 -0.53 -14.80 -0.96
C ALA A 78 0.22 -16.11 -1.10
N SER A 79 0.55 -16.73 0.00
CA SER A 79 1.45 -17.84 0.00
C SER A 79 0.68 -19.15 0.08
N SER A 80 1.28 -20.20 -0.43
CA SER A 80 0.71 -21.53 -0.34
C SER A 80 1.25 -22.29 0.86
N GLY A 81 1.89 -21.62 1.79
CA GLY A 81 2.49 -22.30 2.94
C GLY A 81 1.51 -22.56 4.07
N THR A 82 2.08 -22.79 5.22
CA THR A 82 1.30 -23.06 6.42
C THR A 82 0.83 -21.79 7.10
N GLU A 83 1.35 -20.66 6.66
CA GLU A 83 1.01 -19.36 7.21
C GLU A 83 0.05 -18.65 6.27
N ASN A 84 -1.09 -18.23 6.78
CA ASN A 84 -2.10 -17.56 5.98
C ASN A 84 -2.58 -16.35 6.77
N TRP A 85 -2.15 -15.16 6.36
CA TRP A 85 -2.56 -13.93 7.04
C TRP A 85 -3.00 -12.89 6.02
N GLY A 86 -3.84 -11.97 6.48
CA GLY A 86 -4.24 -10.85 5.66
C GLY A 86 -4.67 -9.69 6.52
N VAL A 87 -4.62 -8.50 5.91
CA VAL A 87 -5.04 -7.25 6.53
C VAL A 87 -5.86 -6.48 5.51
N LEU A 88 -7.02 -6.00 5.93
CA LEU A 88 -7.88 -5.15 5.10
C LEU A 88 -7.98 -3.79 5.76
N LEU A 89 -7.64 -2.76 5.01
CA LEU A 89 -7.68 -1.36 5.45
C LEU A 89 -8.75 -0.62 4.67
N GLU A 90 -9.64 0.07 5.35
CA GLU A 90 -10.74 0.80 4.71
C GLU A 90 -10.79 2.23 5.20
N GLY A 91 -11.09 3.16 4.30
CA GLY A 91 -11.26 4.55 4.68
C GLY A 91 -11.20 5.47 3.47
N GLU A 92 -10.86 6.73 3.72
CA GLU A 92 -10.75 7.73 2.68
C GLU A 92 -9.28 8.03 2.42
N ALA A 93 -8.89 7.88 1.16
CA ALA A 93 -7.51 8.15 0.76
C ALA A 93 -7.27 9.64 0.59
N GLU A 94 -6.05 10.03 0.88
CA GLU A 94 -5.56 11.37 0.67
C GLU A 94 -4.56 11.32 -0.48
N LEU A 95 -4.69 12.20 -1.46
CA LEU A 95 -3.71 12.31 -2.54
C LEU A 95 -2.70 13.35 -2.15
N VAL A 96 -1.44 12.93 -1.97
CA VAL A 96 -0.36 13.80 -1.51
C VAL A 96 0.47 14.17 -2.72
N THR A 97 0.48 15.48 -3.05
CA THR A 97 1.14 15.96 -4.27
C THR A 97 2.32 16.89 -3.98
N GLU A 98 2.55 17.21 -2.71
CA GLU A 98 3.64 18.11 -2.32
C GLU A 98 4.01 17.88 -0.86
N PRO A 99 5.20 18.28 -0.46
CA PRO A 99 6.24 18.88 -1.30
C PRO A 99 6.90 17.81 -2.16
N ARG A 100 7.47 18.23 -3.28
CA ARG A 100 8.07 17.32 -4.25
C ARG A 100 9.19 16.48 -3.63
N GLU A 101 9.96 17.08 -2.77
CA GLU A 101 11.05 16.39 -2.10
C GLU A 101 10.55 15.21 -1.28
N PHE A 102 9.44 15.39 -0.57
CA PHE A 102 8.84 14.32 0.22
C PHE A 102 8.30 13.21 -0.68
N LEU A 103 7.67 13.58 -1.81
CA LEU A 103 7.16 12.59 -2.75
C LEU A 103 8.27 11.71 -3.27
N GLU A 104 9.39 12.30 -3.65
CA GLU A 104 10.50 11.53 -4.20
C GLU A 104 11.13 10.64 -3.13
N GLU A 105 11.25 11.15 -1.92
CA GLU A 105 11.82 10.40 -0.81
C GLU A 105 10.96 9.18 -0.47
N MET A 106 9.66 9.37 -0.33
CA MET A 106 8.76 8.28 0.02
C MET A 106 8.64 7.28 -1.12
N THR A 107 8.61 7.75 -2.37
CA THR A 107 8.58 6.86 -3.53
C THR A 107 9.83 6.01 -3.60
N THR A 108 10.99 6.61 -3.33
CA THR A 108 12.25 5.88 -3.27
C THR A 108 12.19 4.80 -2.20
N ARG A 109 11.63 5.13 -1.04
CA ARG A 109 11.49 4.17 0.05
C ARG A 109 10.59 3.00 -0.35
N ILE A 110 9.46 3.27 -1.03
CA ILE A 110 8.58 2.23 -1.50
C ILE A 110 9.31 1.32 -2.50
N TYR A 111 9.95 1.92 -3.49
CA TYR A 111 10.60 1.14 -4.55
C TYR A 111 11.77 0.32 -4.01
N THR A 112 12.51 0.87 -3.05
CA THR A 112 13.64 0.14 -2.46
C THR A 112 13.18 -1.17 -1.80
N ARG A 113 11.99 -1.17 -1.22
CA ARG A 113 11.44 -2.37 -0.57
C ARG A 113 11.28 -3.53 -1.54
N TYR A 114 10.97 -3.25 -2.80
CA TYR A 114 10.69 -4.27 -3.81
C TYR A 114 11.86 -4.51 -4.74
N LEU A 115 12.64 -3.50 -5.03
CA LEU A 115 13.73 -3.57 -5.98
C LEU A 115 15.10 -3.74 -5.34
N GLY A 116 15.20 -3.45 -4.05
CA GLY A 116 16.47 -3.46 -3.33
C GLY A 116 17.24 -2.16 -3.50
N PRO A 117 18.31 -1.97 -2.70
CA PRO A 117 19.07 -0.72 -2.74
C PRO A 117 19.77 -0.48 -4.06
N ASP A 118 20.10 -1.54 -4.79
CA ASP A 118 20.76 -1.40 -6.10
C ASP A 118 19.71 -1.26 -7.21
N GLY A 119 18.64 -2.05 -7.15
CA GLY A 119 17.63 -2.03 -8.19
C GLY A 119 16.92 -0.69 -8.31
N VAL A 120 16.71 0.01 -7.18
CA VAL A 120 16.05 1.31 -7.20
C VAL A 120 16.88 2.36 -7.92
N LEU A 121 18.19 2.13 -8.06
CA LEU A 121 19.09 3.09 -8.73
C LEU A 121 19.10 2.92 -10.25
N GLU A 122 18.43 1.90 -10.77
CA GLU A 122 18.35 1.71 -12.21
C GLU A 122 17.62 2.87 -12.86
N LYS A 123 17.82 2.98 -14.18
CA LYS A 123 17.31 4.12 -14.95
C LYS A 123 15.79 4.27 -14.85
N ASP A 124 15.07 3.16 -15.03
CA ASP A 124 13.61 3.24 -15.08
C ASP A 124 13.00 3.64 -13.74
N PRO A 125 13.34 2.98 -12.62
CA PRO A 125 12.81 3.42 -11.33
C PRO A 125 13.14 4.90 -11.03
N GLN A 126 14.35 5.34 -11.37
CA GLN A 126 14.73 6.73 -11.14
C GLN A 126 13.86 7.69 -11.97
N SER A 127 13.53 7.31 -13.20
CA SER A 127 12.67 8.14 -14.03
C SER A 127 11.25 8.20 -13.48
N TRP A 128 10.75 7.10 -12.90
CA TRP A 128 9.41 7.07 -12.32
C TRP A 128 9.34 7.94 -11.06
N ILE A 129 10.37 7.90 -10.24
CA ILE A 129 10.45 8.72 -9.03
C ILE A 129 10.37 10.21 -9.39
N LYS A 130 11.06 10.59 -10.46
CA LYS A 130 11.16 11.99 -10.85
C LYS A 130 10.07 12.44 -11.80
N ASP A 131 9.19 11.54 -12.20
CA ASP A 131 8.10 11.87 -13.12
C ASP A 131 7.20 12.93 -12.48
N PRO A 132 6.88 14.01 -13.22
CA PRO A 132 6.00 15.06 -12.68
C PRO A 132 4.61 14.54 -12.29
N GLU A 133 4.17 13.42 -12.87
CA GLU A 133 2.87 12.83 -12.56
C GLU A 133 2.90 11.96 -11.31
N ASN A 134 4.07 11.69 -10.76
CA ASN A 134 4.18 10.87 -9.56
C ASN A 134 3.53 11.58 -8.37
N LEU A 135 2.69 10.85 -7.64
CA LEU A 135 2.09 11.32 -6.42
C LEU A 135 1.94 10.16 -5.45
N LEU A 136 1.51 10.43 -4.24
CA LEU A 136 1.30 9.39 -3.25
C LEU A 136 -0.17 9.31 -2.88
N ILE A 137 -0.65 8.08 -2.76
CA ILE A 137 -1.94 7.80 -2.16
C ILE A 137 -1.65 7.41 -0.72
N LYS A 138 -2.25 8.13 0.23
CA LYS A 138 -2.07 7.86 1.65
C LYS A 138 -3.41 7.46 2.24
N LEU A 139 -3.47 6.32 2.91
CA LEU A 139 -4.65 5.90 3.63
C LEU A 139 -4.31 5.69 5.10
N THR A 140 -4.93 6.52 5.95
CA THR A 140 -4.95 6.28 7.38
C THR A 140 -6.29 5.59 7.63
N PRO A 141 -6.30 4.28 7.91
CA PRO A 141 -7.56 3.54 7.88
C PRO A 141 -8.51 3.96 8.99
N GLU A 142 -9.78 4.00 8.65
CA GLU A 142 -10.86 4.17 9.63
C GLU A 142 -11.20 2.84 10.26
N LYS A 143 -11.09 1.75 9.46
CA LYS A 143 -11.33 0.40 9.92
C LYS A 143 -10.23 -0.52 9.44
N THR A 144 -9.82 -1.40 10.32
CA THR A 144 -8.78 -2.39 10.02
C THR A 144 -9.29 -3.76 10.42
N TYR A 145 -9.19 -4.70 9.50
CA TYR A 145 -9.55 -6.09 9.75
C TYR A 145 -8.31 -6.94 9.50
N SER A 146 -8.16 -8.00 10.26
CA SER A 146 -7.03 -8.90 10.05
C SER A 146 -7.46 -10.32 10.35
N TRP A 147 -6.78 -11.28 9.72
CA TRP A 147 -7.04 -12.69 9.92
C TRP A 147 -5.72 -13.46 9.85
N PHE A 148 -5.72 -14.61 10.46
CA PHE A 148 -4.55 -15.47 10.50
C PHE A 148 -5.00 -16.90 10.72
N SER A 149 -4.46 -17.85 9.94
CA SER A 149 -4.76 -19.26 10.13
C SER A 149 -3.59 -20.15 9.74
#